data_01468522b94cb60377030d5cfa2b06b5
#
_entry.id   01468522b94cb60377030d5cfa2b06b5
#
_cell.length_a   1.000
_cell.length_b   1.000
_cell.length_c   1.000
_cell.angle_alpha   90.00
_cell.angle_beta   90.00
_cell.angle_gamma   90.00
#
_symmetry.space_group_name_H-M   'P 1'
#
loop_
_entity.id
_entity.type
_entity.pdbx_description
1 polymer ?
#
loop_
_entity_poly.entity_id
_entity_poly.type
_entity_poly.pdbx_seq_one_letter_code
_entity_poly.pdbx_strand_id
1 'polypeptide(L)'
;FVLSSVVYFTMIFFTIPKLTDFANGLQIFDMKPNGYSFTYAKELLGNLGKSGRNFYLFRQLPLDFVYPLLFMMSNILILSFFLKKIGKLESWFLLVLFPVIAGIFDYLENFGLIYLLTSYPKISEIGVRIISTFTVIKSLFTSLYFVILLFVLAILIFKKIKISIYFHRVN
;
A
#
# COMPACT_ATOMS: atom_id res chain seq x y z
N PHE A 1 12.62 -3.12 6.12
CA PHE A 1 12.46 -1.89 5.32
C PHE A 1 13.17 -2.00 3.97
N VAL A 2 14.51 -2.25 3.92
CA VAL A 2 15.27 -2.32 2.65
C VAL A 2 14.63 -3.32 1.67
N LEU A 3 14.31 -4.54 2.14
CA LEU A 3 13.69 -5.55 1.29
C LEU A 3 12.30 -5.11 0.76
N SER A 4 11.48 -4.49 1.60
CA SER A 4 10.19 -3.90 1.18
C SER A 4 10.40 -2.83 0.09
N SER A 5 11.41 -1.96 0.28
CA SER A 5 11.74 -0.93 -0.71
C SER A 5 12.20 -1.53 -2.03
N VAL A 6 13.03 -2.58 -2.01
CA VAL A 6 13.48 -3.27 -3.23
C VAL A 6 12.31 -3.84 -4.02
N VAL A 7 11.38 -4.55 -3.34
CA VAL A 7 10.18 -5.08 -3.99
C VAL A 7 9.33 -3.94 -4.58
N TYR A 8 9.08 -2.88 -3.82
CA TYR A 8 8.33 -1.72 -4.27
C TYR A 8 8.95 -1.04 -5.50
N PHE A 9 10.25 -0.78 -5.46
CA PHE A 9 10.94 -0.18 -6.62
C PHE A 9 10.95 -1.11 -7.84
N THR A 10 11.04 -2.43 -7.63
CA THR A 10 10.91 -3.39 -8.73
C THR A 10 9.53 -3.28 -9.40
N MET A 11 8.47 -3.13 -8.60
CA MET A 11 7.13 -2.93 -9.15
C MET A 11 7.01 -1.60 -9.90
N ILE A 12 7.41 -0.48 -9.29
CA ILE A 12 7.26 0.87 -9.85
C ILE A 12 8.08 1.07 -11.13
N PHE A 13 9.29 0.53 -11.20
CA PHE A 13 10.18 0.79 -12.32
C PHE A 13 10.12 -0.27 -13.43
N PHE A 14 9.63 -1.48 -13.14
CA PHE A 14 9.68 -2.57 -14.14
C PHE A 14 8.29 -3.14 -14.46
N THR A 15 7.52 -3.58 -13.48
CA THR A 15 6.30 -4.33 -13.77
C THR A 15 5.10 -3.43 -14.03
N ILE A 16 4.92 -2.36 -13.26
CA ILE A 16 3.81 -1.40 -13.43
C ILE A 16 3.90 -0.65 -14.76
N PRO A 17 5.06 -0.08 -15.19
CA PRO A 17 5.17 0.56 -16.49
C PRO A 17 4.81 -0.40 -17.63
N LYS A 18 5.31 -1.63 -17.59
CA LYS A 18 5.00 -2.63 -18.62
C LYS A 18 3.51 -2.99 -18.65
N LEU A 19 2.84 -3.04 -17.50
CA LEU A 19 1.39 -3.23 -17.45
C LEU A 19 0.63 -2.04 -18.03
N THR A 20 1.09 -0.82 -17.75
CA THR A 20 0.53 0.40 -18.32
C THR A 20 0.67 0.42 -19.84
N ASP A 21 1.78 -0.08 -20.39
CA ASP A 21 1.96 -0.23 -21.84
C ASP A 21 0.95 -1.24 -22.42
N PHE A 22 0.77 -2.41 -21.79
CA PHE A 22 -0.27 -3.38 -22.19
C PHE A 22 -1.68 -2.79 -22.10
N ALA A 23 -1.91 -1.88 -21.15
CA ALA A 23 -3.21 -1.26 -20.91
C ALA A 23 -3.45 0.00 -21.76
N ASN A 24 -2.62 0.29 -22.77
CA ASN A 24 -2.72 1.50 -23.60
C ASN A 24 -2.70 2.80 -22.78
N GLY A 25 -1.89 2.85 -21.75
CA GLY A 25 -1.75 4.02 -20.88
C GLY A 25 -2.74 4.11 -19.72
N LEU A 26 -3.69 3.18 -19.58
CA LEU A 26 -4.58 3.13 -18.42
C LEU A 26 -3.80 2.70 -17.17
N GLN A 27 -4.12 3.33 -16.06
CA GLN A 27 -3.57 2.95 -14.75
C GLN A 27 -4.08 1.57 -14.34
N ILE A 28 -3.20 0.73 -13.81
CA ILE A 28 -3.61 -0.57 -13.25
C ILE A 28 -4.41 -0.39 -11.95
N PHE A 29 -5.07 -1.45 -11.50
CA PHE A 29 -5.94 -1.41 -10.32
C PHE A 29 -5.25 -0.87 -9.07
N ASP A 30 -4.02 -1.32 -8.80
CA ASP A 30 -3.20 -0.90 -7.65
C ASP A 30 -2.89 0.59 -7.61
N MET A 31 -2.93 1.27 -8.77
CA MET A 31 -2.66 2.69 -8.94
C MET A 31 -3.93 3.55 -8.88
N LYS A 32 -5.05 3.00 -8.41
CA LYS A 32 -6.36 3.67 -8.31
C LYS A 32 -6.82 3.82 -6.85
N PRO A 33 -6.13 4.63 -6.02
CA PRO A 33 -6.39 4.72 -4.57
C PRO A 33 -7.82 5.13 -4.21
N ASN A 34 -8.52 5.80 -5.12
CA ASN A 34 -9.93 6.20 -4.95
C ASN A 34 -10.92 5.14 -5.47
N GLY A 35 -10.43 3.95 -5.84
CA GLY A 35 -11.23 2.89 -6.42
C GLY A 35 -11.51 3.07 -7.91
N TYR A 36 -12.29 2.15 -8.46
CA TYR A 36 -12.61 2.08 -9.88
C TYR A 36 -14.02 1.52 -10.12
N SER A 37 -14.63 1.92 -11.24
CA SER A 37 -15.94 1.47 -11.67
C SER A 37 -15.87 0.13 -12.42
N PHE A 38 -17.04 -0.51 -12.59
CA PHE A 38 -17.17 -1.71 -13.42
C PHE A 38 -16.77 -1.46 -14.87
N THR A 39 -17.18 -0.29 -15.43
CA THR A 39 -16.80 0.11 -16.79
C THR A 39 -15.29 0.21 -16.94
N TYR A 40 -14.62 0.88 -15.99
CA TYR A 40 -13.16 0.99 -15.96
C TYR A 40 -12.48 -0.37 -15.89
N ALA A 41 -12.97 -1.26 -15.02
CA ALA A 41 -12.40 -2.60 -14.88
C ALA A 41 -12.51 -3.42 -16.18
N LYS A 42 -13.66 -3.34 -16.87
CA LYS A 42 -13.83 -4.02 -18.17
C LYS A 42 -12.90 -3.46 -19.24
N GLU A 43 -12.76 -2.13 -19.30
CA GLU A 43 -11.89 -1.46 -20.26
C GLU A 43 -10.42 -1.83 -20.01
N LEU A 44 -9.96 -1.73 -18.77
CA LEU A 44 -8.59 -2.10 -18.38
C LEU A 44 -8.27 -3.55 -18.72
N LEU A 45 -9.14 -4.49 -18.33
CA LEU A 45 -8.95 -5.92 -18.60
C LEU A 45 -9.01 -6.25 -20.09
N GLY A 46 -9.80 -5.50 -20.85
CA GLY A 46 -9.87 -5.59 -22.31
C GLY A 46 -8.56 -5.13 -22.96
N ASN A 47 -8.09 -3.94 -22.61
CA ASN A 47 -6.86 -3.35 -23.13
C ASN A 47 -5.62 -4.19 -22.79
N LEU A 48 -5.54 -4.73 -21.57
CA LEU A 48 -4.47 -5.66 -21.19
C LEU A 48 -4.36 -6.86 -22.14
N GLY A 49 -5.45 -7.26 -22.77
CA GLY A 49 -5.48 -8.47 -23.61
C GLY A 49 -5.07 -9.71 -22.80
N LYS A 50 -4.92 -10.84 -23.46
CA LYS A 50 -4.49 -12.10 -22.81
C LYS A 50 -3.05 -11.99 -22.27
N SER A 51 -2.16 -11.36 -23.03
CA SER A 51 -0.74 -11.23 -22.67
C SER A 51 -0.54 -10.34 -21.44
N GLY A 52 -1.20 -9.18 -21.40
CA GLY A 52 -1.13 -8.27 -20.25
C GLY A 52 -1.75 -8.87 -18.99
N ARG A 53 -2.91 -9.56 -19.09
CA ARG A 53 -3.50 -10.26 -17.95
C ARG A 53 -2.61 -11.38 -17.42
N ASN A 54 -1.96 -12.16 -18.29
CA ASN A 54 -0.99 -13.16 -17.88
C ASN A 54 0.25 -12.53 -17.22
N PHE A 55 0.75 -11.41 -17.77
CA PHE A 55 1.87 -10.69 -17.14
C PHE A 55 1.50 -10.17 -15.75
N TYR A 56 0.29 -9.62 -15.59
CA TYR A 56 -0.21 -9.18 -14.29
C TYR A 56 -0.26 -10.36 -13.32
N LEU A 57 -0.88 -11.47 -13.72
CA LEU A 57 -1.09 -12.64 -12.87
C LEU A 57 0.24 -13.30 -12.43
N PHE A 58 1.22 -13.41 -13.33
CA PHE A 58 2.43 -14.21 -13.10
C PHE A 58 3.70 -13.39 -12.83
N ARG A 59 3.66 -12.06 -12.99
CA ARG A 59 4.83 -11.19 -12.73
C ARG A 59 4.55 -10.13 -11.69
N GLN A 60 3.42 -9.43 -11.79
CA GLN A 60 3.07 -8.39 -10.81
C GLN A 60 2.53 -9.00 -9.52
N LEU A 61 1.48 -9.81 -9.56
CA LEU A 61 0.84 -10.36 -8.37
C LEU A 61 1.77 -11.15 -7.43
N PRO A 62 2.76 -11.94 -7.88
CA PRO A 62 3.72 -12.55 -6.96
C PRO A 62 4.50 -11.53 -6.12
N LEU A 63 4.84 -10.37 -6.70
CA LEU A 63 5.47 -9.27 -5.96
C LEU A 63 4.48 -8.62 -5.00
N ASP A 64 3.23 -8.43 -5.43
CA ASP A 64 2.14 -7.89 -4.63
C ASP A 64 1.71 -8.85 -3.50
N PHE A 65 2.01 -10.13 -3.55
CA PHE A 65 1.82 -11.04 -2.42
C PHE A 65 2.95 -10.96 -1.39
N VAL A 66 4.17 -10.64 -1.82
CA VAL A 66 5.33 -10.49 -0.93
C VAL A 66 5.31 -9.11 -0.26
N TYR A 67 4.95 -8.08 -1.00
CA TYR A 67 5.03 -6.68 -0.56
C TYR A 67 4.21 -6.37 0.70
N PRO A 68 2.91 -6.75 0.84
CA PRO A 68 2.12 -6.41 2.02
C PRO A 68 2.69 -6.96 3.32
N LEU A 69 3.24 -8.18 3.30
CA LEU A 69 3.89 -8.77 4.47
C LEU A 69 5.10 -7.93 4.90
N LEU A 70 5.98 -7.62 3.94
CA LEU A 70 7.17 -6.81 4.20
C LEU A 70 6.81 -5.39 4.63
N PHE A 71 5.76 -4.81 4.04
CA PHE A 71 5.22 -3.50 4.41
C PHE A 71 4.72 -3.51 5.86
N MET A 72 3.84 -4.45 6.23
CA MET A 72 3.33 -4.58 7.59
C MET A 72 4.45 -4.71 8.61
N MET A 73 5.34 -5.69 8.43
CA MET A 73 6.43 -5.95 9.36
C MET A 73 7.35 -4.73 9.53
N SER A 74 7.76 -4.13 8.43
CA SER A 74 8.65 -2.96 8.47
C SER A 74 8.01 -1.78 9.17
N ASN A 75 6.74 -1.48 8.87
CA ASN A 75 6.07 -0.31 9.38
C ASN A 75 5.59 -0.47 10.83
N ILE A 76 5.25 -1.70 11.26
CA ILE A 76 5.03 -2.01 12.67
C ILE A 76 6.30 -1.72 13.49
N LEU A 77 7.45 -2.22 13.03
CA LEU A 77 8.72 -2.04 13.73
C LEU A 77 9.14 -0.56 13.78
N ILE A 78 9.03 0.16 12.66
CA ILE A 78 9.35 1.58 12.55
C ILE A 78 8.48 2.40 13.53
N LEU A 79 7.17 2.23 13.48
CA LEU A 79 6.26 2.99 14.34
C LEU A 79 6.47 2.65 15.80
N SER A 80 6.60 1.36 16.16
CA SER A 80 6.86 0.92 17.53
C SER A 80 8.16 1.51 18.09
N PHE A 81 9.23 1.54 17.26
CA PHE A 81 10.50 2.14 17.65
C PHE A 81 10.35 3.63 17.96
N PHE A 82 9.65 4.40 17.14
CA PHE A 82 9.47 5.83 17.37
C PHE A 82 8.50 6.11 18.54
N LEU A 83 7.44 5.31 18.68
CA LEU A 83 6.54 5.41 19.85
C LEU A 83 7.27 5.14 21.16
N LYS A 84 8.16 4.14 21.19
CA LYS A 84 9.03 3.87 22.35
C LYS A 84 9.94 5.07 22.67
N LYS A 85 10.54 5.69 21.65
CA LYS A 85 11.41 6.88 21.83
C LYS A 85 10.67 8.09 22.43
N ILE A 86 9.40 8.28 22.08
CA ILE A 86 8.61 9.37 22.67
C ILE A 86 7.97 8.99 24.02
N GLY A 87 8.11 7.73 24.48
CA GLY A 87 7.52 7.22 25.72
C GLY A 87 6.01 7.04 25.64
N LYS A 88 5.48 6.72 24.46
CA LYS A 88 4.03 6.55 24.18
C LYS A 88 3.66 5.16 23.65
N LEU A 89 4.57 4.18 23.68
CA LEU A 89 4.33 2.87 23.09
C LEU A 89 3.07 2.19 23.66
N GLU A 90 2.92 2.18 24.98
CA GLU A 90 1.77 1.52 25.63
C GLU A 90 0.45 2.27 25.36
N SER A 91 0.46 3.61 25.45
CA SER A 91 -0.74 4.43 25.27
C SER A 91 -1.22 4.49 23.82
N TRP A 92 -0.31 4.38 22.85
CA TRP A 92 -0.59 4.55 21.42
C TRP A 92 -0.37 3.27 20.61
N PHE A 93 -0.34 2.12 21.29
CA PHE A 93 -0.11 0.82 20.65
C PHE A 93 -1.11 0.51 19.53
N LEU A 94 -2.37 0.94 19.68
CA LEU A 94 -3.40 0.72 18.65
C LEU A 94 -3.06 1.36 17.29
N LEU A 95 -2.19 2.38 17.25
CA LEU A 95 -1.75 2.97 15.99
C LEU A 95 -0.94 1.99 15.12
N VAL A 96 -0.37 0.96 15.74
CA VAL A 96 0.35 -0.11 15.02
C VAL A 96 -0.60 -0.99 14.18
N LEU A 97 -1.90 -0.94 14.44
CA LEU A 97 -2.90 -1.67 13.64
C LEU A 97 -3.10 -1.07 12.25
N PHE A 98 -2.79 0.20 12.03
CA PHE A 98 -3.00 0.83 10.71
C PHE A 98 -2.26 0.13 9.57
N PRO A 99 -0.93 -0.12 9.64
CA PRO A 99 -0.24 -0.87 8.60
C PRO A 99 -0.70 -2.34 8.51
N VAL A 100 -1.21 -2.92 9.61
CA VAL A 100 -1.77 -4.29 9.59
C VAL A 100 -3.07 -4.33 8.78
N ILE A 101 -3.99 -3.39 9.05
CA ILE A 101 -5.25 -3.31 8.31
C ILE A 101 -4.97 -3.03 6.83
N ALA A 102 -4.07 -2.09 6.52
CA ALA A 102 -3.67 -1.81 5.14
C ALA A 102 -3.19 -3.09 4.43
N GLY A 103 -2.30 -3.87 5.05
CA GLY A 103 -1.77 -5.10 4.46
C GLY A 103 -2.83 -6.21 4.32
N ILE A 104 -3.77 -6.34 5.25
CA ILE A 104 -4.89 -7.29 5.14
C ILE A 104 -5.75 -6.94 3.91
N PHE A 105 -6.12 -5.67 3.75
CA PHE A 105 -6.92 -5.24 2.61
C PHE A 105 -6.16 -5.30 1.28
N ASP A 106 -4.83 -5.17 1.30
CA ASP A 106 -3.97 -5.42 0.15
C ASP A 106 -4.03 -6.90 -0.28
N TYR A 107 -3.95 -7.85 0.64
CA TYR A 107 -4.15 -9.26 0.32
C TYR A 107 -5.56 -9.55 -0.22
N LEU A 108 -6.60 -8.99 0.37
CA LEU A 108 -7.98 -9.15 -0.11
C LEU A 108 -8.15 -8.61 -1.53
N GLU A 109 -7.55 -7.45 -1.83
CA GLU A 109 -7.50 -6.89 -3.18
C GLU A 109 -6.79 -7.86 -4.14
N ASN A 110 -5.60 -8.36 -3.80
CA ASN A 110 -4.81 -9.26 -4.63
C ASN A 110 -5.57 -10.56 -4.97
N PHE A 111 -6.25 -11.16 -3.99
CA PHE A 111 -7.14 -12.30 -4.27
C PHE A 111 -8.29 -11.93 -5.21
N GLY A 112 -8.86 -10.73 -5.03
CA GLY A 112 -9.88 -10.20 -5.93
C GLY A 112 -9.34 -9.97 -7.34
N LEU A 113 -8.12 -9.46 -7.48
CA LEU A 113 -7.49 -9.26 -8.79
C LEU A 113 -7.26 -10.58 -9.53
N ILE A 114 -6.88 -11.66 -8.83
CA ILE A 114 -6.81 -13.00 -9.43
C ILE A 114 -8.16 -13.36 -10.07
N TYR A 115 -9.27 -13.17 -9.32
CA TYR A 115 -10.60 -13.41 -9.85
C TYR A 115 -10.88 -12.56 -11.09
N LEU A 116 -10.63 -11.26 -11.09
CA LEU A 116 -10.89 -10.39 -12.25
C LEU A 116 -10.06 -10.80 -13.47
N LEU A 117 -8.78 -11.09 -13.29
CA LEU A 117 -7.85 -11.45 -14.37
C LEU A 117 -8.18 -12.79 -15.00
N THR A 118 -8.64 -13.77 -14.21
CA THR A 118 -8.93 -15.13 -14.66
C THR A 118 -10.36 -15.28 -15.20
N SER A 119 -11.33 -14.53 -14.65
CA SER A 119 -12.73 -14.65 -15.03
C SER A 119 -13.14 -13.80 -16.23
N TYR A 120 -12.29 -12.85 -16.66
CA TYR A 120 -12.61 -12.00 -17.81
C TYR A 120 -12.86 -12.83 -19.10
N PRO A 121 -13.94 -12.57 -19.89
CA PRO A 121 -14.82 -11.40 -19.81
C PRO A 121 -16.02 -11.54 -18.85
N LYS A 122 -16.19 -12.66 -18.16
CA LYS A 122 -17.35 -12.96 -17.29
C LYS A 122 -17.12 -12.48 -15.86
N ILE A 123 -16.86 -11.17 -15.67
CA ILE A 123 -16.72 -10.55 -14.35
C ILE A 123 -18.07 -9.97 -13.89
N SER A 124 -18.34 -10.01 -12.58
CA SER A 124 -19.57 -9.43 -12.02
C SER A 124 -19.35 -8.00 -11.55
N GLU A 125 -20.36 -7.14 -11.68
CA GLU A 125 -20.32 -5.76 -11.17
C GLU A 125 -20.13 -5.72 -9.65
N ILE A 126 -20.83 -6.61 -8.93
CA ILE A 126 -20.72 -6.71 -7.47
C ILE A 126 -19.28 -7.10 -7.08
N GLY A 127 -18.68 -8.08 -7.77
CA GLY A 127 -17.29 -8.48 -7.54
C GLY A 127 -16.32 -7.32 -7.72
N VAL A 128 -16.44 -6.57 -8.82
CA VAL A 128 -15.59 -5.39 -9.09
C VAL A 128 -15.77 -4.35 -7.99
N ARG A 129 -17.00 -4.07 -7.55
CA ARG A 129 -17.29 -3.10 -6.51
C ARG A 129 -16.65 -3.49 -5.16
N ILE A 130 -16.74 -4.76 -4.77
CA ILE A 130 -16.13 -5.26 -3.54
C ILE A 130 -14.60 -5.11 -3.60
N ILE A 131 -13.97 -5.53 -4.69
CA ILE A 131 -12.51 -5.45 -4.86
C ILE A 131 -12.04 -3.99 -4.86
N SER A 132 -12.73 -3.12 -5.60
CA SER A 132 -12.49 -1.67 -5.59
C SER A 132 -12.59 -1.07 -4.18
N THR A 133 -13.52 -1.57 -3.34
CA THR A 133 -13.62 -1.13 -1.94
C THR A 133 -12.39 -1.55 -1.14
N PHE A 134 -11.83 -2.74 -1.38
CA PHE A 134 -10.58 -3.17 -0.74
C PHE A 134 -9.41 -2.24 -1.11
N THR A 135 -9.30 -1.85 -2.38
CA THR A 135 -8.32 -0.85 -2.85
C THR A 135 -8.45 0.48 -2.08
N VAL A 136 -9.67 0.98 -1.92
CA VAL A 136 -9.93 2.24 -1.20
C VAL A 136 -9.54 2.12 0.28
N ILE A 137 -9.94 1.04 0.95
CA ILE A 137 -9.64 0.83 2.38
C ILE A 137 -8.13 0.68 2.58
N LYS A 138 -7.44 -0.14 1.77
CA LYS A 138 -5.98 -0.25 1.77
C LYS A 138 -5.31 1.11 1.67
N SER A 139 -5.70 1.90 0.69
CA SER A 139 -5.12 3.22 0.41
C SER A 139 -5.38 4.22 1.54
N LEU A 140 -6.59 4.19 2.13
CA LEU A 140 -6.95 5.03 3.28
C LEU A 140 -6.06 4.71 4.50
N PHE A 141 -5.95 3.43 4.88
CA PHE A 141 -5.16 3.03 6.04
C PHE A 141 -3.66 3.24 5.83
N THR A 142 -3.16 3.05 4.61
CA THR A 142 -1.78 3.39 4.24
C THR A 142 -1.52 4.88 4.39
N SER A 143 -2.42 5.74 3.89
CA SER A 143 -2.28 7.19 3.98
C SER A 143 -2.35 7.66 5.45
N LEU A 144 -3.29 7.15 6.22
CA LEU A 144 -3.41 7.46 7.65
C LEU A 144 -2.15 7.03 8.42
N TYR A 145 -1.60 5.85 8.12
CA TYR A 145 -0.35 5.40 8.71
C TYR A 145 0.80 6.40 8.48
N PHE A 146 0.99 6.88 7.25
CA PHE A 146 2.05 7.84 6.97
C PHE A 146 1.82 9.19 7.66
N VAL A 147 0.57 9.65 7.76
CA VAL A 147 0.23 10.87 8.53
C VAL A 147 0.59 10.69 10.01
N ILE A 148 0.24 9.54 10.60
CA ILE A 148 0.59 9.21 11.99
C ILE A 148 2.12 9.17 12.16
N LEU A 149 2.84 8.53 11.26
CA LEU A 149 4.30 8.44 11.30
C LEU A 149 4.94 9.83 11.25
N LEU A 150 4.50 10.70 10.35
CA LEU A 150 4.98 12.08 10.26
C LEU A 150 4.70 12.87 11.54
N PHE A 151 3.52 12.70 12.15
CA PHE A 151 3.17 13.33 13.41
C PHE A 151 4.09 12.86 14.56
N VAL A 152 4.34 11.56 14.66
CA VAL A 152 5.26 10.99 15.67
C VAL A 152 6.68 11.51 15.48
N LEU A 153 7.15 11.60 14.23
CA LEU A 153 8.46 12.16 13.90
C LEU A 153 8.56 13.65 14.28
N ALA A 154 7.51 14.43 14.03
CA ALA A 154 7.45 15.84 14.44
C ALA A 154 7.60 15.99 15.97
N ILE A 155 6.89 15.17 16.75
CA ILE A 155 7.03 15.16 18.23
C ILE A 155 8.47 14.87 18.65
N LEU A 156 9.14 13.93 17.99
CA LEU A 156 10.54 13.59 18.30
C LEU A 156 11.48 14.78 18.04
N ILE A 157 11.30 15.45 16.90
CA ILE A 157 12.10 16.63 16.54
C ILE A 157 11.90 17.75 17.58
N PHE A 158 10.64 18.06 17.92
CA PHE A 158 10.36 19.10 18.94
C PHE A 158 10.95 18.77 20.31
N LYS A 159 10.85 17.51 20.76
CA LYS A 159 11.50 17.08 22.02
C LYS A 159 13.01 17.29 21.97
N LYS A 160 13.68 16.93 20.88
CA LYS A 160 15.13 17.09 20.73
C LYS A 160 15.56 18.56 20.75
N ILE A 161 14.83 19.43 20.06
CA ILE A 161 15.08 20.88 20.01
C ILE A 161 14.91 21.48 21.42
N LYS A 162 13.83 21.13 22.15
CA LYS A 162 13.58 21.63 23.49
C LYS A 162 14.72 21.27 24.47
N ILE A 163 15.22 20.03 24.38
CA ILE A 163 16.35 19.58 25.20
C ILE A 163 17.62 20.37 24.86
N SER A 164 17.92 20.57 23.57
CA SER A 164 19.10 21.34 23.13
C SER A 164 19.08 22.78 23.61
N ILE A 165 17.94 23.46 23.52
CA ILE A 165 17.78 24.86 24.00
C ILE A 165 17.95 24.93 25.49
N TYR A 166 17.44 23.94 26.27
CA TYR A 166 17.61 23.90 27.72
C TYR A 166 19.08 23.80 28.12
N PHE A 167 19.86 22.92 27.49
CA PHE A 167 21.30 22.78 27.74
C PHE A 167 22.10 24.04 27.40
N HIS A 168 21.73 24.76 26.31
CA HIS A 168 22.39 26.03 25.96
C HIS A 168 22.05 27.22 26.92
N ARG A 169 21.00 27.11 27.71
CA ARG A 169 20.63 28.16 28.68
C ARG A 169 21.25 27.94 30.07
N VAL A 170 21.72 26.74 30.37
CA VAL A 170 22.23 26.36 31.70
C VAL A 170 23.77 26.38 31.74
N ASN A 171 24.42 26.40 30.57
CA ASN A 171 25.86 26.64 30.39
C ASN A 171 26.13 28.05 29.89
#